data_a1c529a1e3fe51bc7b1499132959d6c7
#
_entry.id   a1c529a1e3fe51bc7b1499132959d6c7
#
_cell.length_a   1.000
_cell.length_b   1.000
_cell.length_c   1.000
_cell.angle_alpha   90.00
_cell.angle_beta   90.00
_cell.angle_gamma   90.00
#
_symmetry.space_group_name_H-M   'P 1'
#
loop_
_entity.id
_entity.type
_entity.pdbx_description
1 polymer ?
#
loop_
_entity_poly.entity_id
_entity_poly.type
_entity_poly.pdbx_seq_one_letter_code
_entity_poly.pdbx_strand_id
1 'polypeptide(L)' 'MTFKRITCDPKRMNGQPCIRQLRLTVRRVVEAVALYPDRRDLQREFPELEEEDIREALAYAAANLDDKVIELAPAG' A
#
# COMPACT_ATOMS: atom_id res chain seq x y z
N MET A 1 0.71 11.67 11.32
CA MET A 1 1.34 11.73 10.01
C MET A 1 0.31 12.10 8.96
N THR A 2 0.65 13.03 8.08
CA THR A 2 -0.27 13.47 7.02
C THR A 2 0.06 12.72 5.73
N PHE A 3 -0.94 12.09 5.15
CA PHE A 3 -0.77 11.33 3.91
C PHE A 3 -1.22 12.20 2.74
N LYS A 4 -0.25 12.76 2.03
CA LYS A 4 -0.54 13.67 0.92
C LYS A 4 -0.87 12.95 -0.38
N ARG A 5 -0.43 11.70 -0.50
CA ARG A 5 -0.56 10.92 -1.72
C ARG A 5 -1.65 9.86 -1.63
N ILE A 6 -2.33 9.76 -0.50
CA ILE A 6 -3.39 8.78 -0.31
C ILE A 6 -4.73 9.51 -0.41
N THR A 7 -5.62 9.00 -1.26
CA THR A 7 -6.94 9.58 -1.47
C THR A 7 -8.02 8.51 -1.27
N CYS A 8 -9.18 8.95 -0.80
CA CYS A 8 -10.35 8.08 -0.69
C CYS A 8 -11.51 8.75 -1.39
N ASP A 9 -12.05 8.11 -2.42
CA ASP A 9 -13.22 8.61 -3.13
C ASP A 9 -14.27 7.51 -3.11
N PRO A 10 -15.45 7.75 -2.52
CA PRO A 10 -16.50 6.73 -2.47
C PRO A 10 -16.92 6.21 -3.84
N LYS A 11 -16.69 7.00 -4.88
CA LYS A 11 -17.04 6.63 -6.24
C LYS A 11 -15.95 5.88 -6.98
N ARG A 12 -14.79 5.72 -6.35
CA ARG A 12 -13.63 5.08 -6.97
C ARG A 12 -13.19 3.92 -6.11
N MET A 13 -12.98 2.76 -6.74
CA MET A 13 -12.48 1.55 -6.08
C MET A 13 -13.24 1.21 -4.80
N ASN A 14 -14.55 1.42 -4.80
CA ASN A 14 -15.43 1.17 -3.64
C ASN A 14 -15.03 1.96 -2.39
N GLY A 15 -14.46 3.13 -2.58
CA GLY A 15 -14.04 3.98 -1.46
C GLY A 15 -12.77 3.55 -0.80
N GLN A 16 -12.04 2.59 -1.37
CA GLN A 16 -10.77 2.16 -0.80
C GLN A 16 -9.70 3.25 -0.98
N PRO A 17 -8.76 3.34 -0.03
CA PRO A 17 -7.67 4.30 -0.17
C PRO A 17 -6.81 3.96 -1.39
N CYS A 18 -6.52 4.98 -2.19
CA CYS A 18 -5.79 4.84 -3.44
C CYS A 18 -4.62 5.79 -3.47
N ILE A 19 -3.70 5.53 -4.39
CA ILE A 19 -2.53 6.38 -4.61
C ILE A 19 -2.91 7.50 -5.56
N ARG A 20 -2.84 8.73 -5.07
CA ARG A 20 -3.12 9.94 -5.85
C ARG A 20 -4.42 9.80 -6.63
N GLN A 21 -4.40 10.02 -7.93
CA GLN A 21 -5.57 9.85 -8.80
C GLN A 21 -5.50 8.55 -9.60
N LEU A 22 -4.60 7.66 -9.22
CA LEU A 22 -4.44 6.39 -9.91
C LEU A 22 -5.52 5.41 -9.47
N ARG A 23 -5.84 4.46 -10.33
CA ARG A 23 -6.72 3.35 -9.97
C ARG A 23 -5.88 2.23 -9.34
N LEU A 24 -5.20 2.59 -8.28
CA LEU A 24 -4.26 1.70 -7.61
C LEU A 24 -4.44 1.87 -6.11
N THR A 25 -4.95 0.84 -5.47
CA THR A 25 -5.23 0.90 -4.04
C THR A 25 -3.95 0.76 -3.22
N VAL A 26 -3.98 1.30 -2.01
CA VAL A 26 -2.89 1.11 -1.06
C VAL A 26 -2.64 -0.38 -0.84
N ARG A 27 -3.71 -1.17 -0.71
CA ARG A 27 -3.59 -2.61 -0.53
C ARG A 27 -2.79 -3.25 -1.67
N ARG A 28 -3.09 -2.86 -2.91
CA ARG A 28 -2.40 -3.42 -4.07
C ARG A 28 -0.92 -3.07 -4.06
N VAL A 29 -0.59 -1.85 -3.63
CA VAL A 29 0.81 -1.44 -3.53
C VAL A 29 1.54 -2.27 -2.48
N VAL A 30 0.92 -2.50 -1.33
CA VAL A 30 1.52 -3.32 -0.27
C VAL A 30 1.76 -4.74 -0.78
N GLU A 31 0.77 -5.31 -1.48
CA GLU A 31 0.93 -6.64 -2.08
C GLU A 31 2.07 -6.65 -3.09
N ALA A 32 2.17 -5.60 -3.90
CA ALA A 32 3.23 -5.51 -4.92
C ALA A 32 4.62 -5.46 -4.29
N VAL A 33 4.77 -4.76 -3.16
CA VAL A 33 6.03 -4.72 -2.44
C VAL A 33 6.44 -6.12 -2.00
N ALA A 34 5.48 -6.92 -1.57
CA ALA A 34 5.75 -8.30 -1.16
C ALA A 34 6.13 -9.19 -2.35
N LEU A 35 5.48 -8.97 -3.51
CA LEU A 35 5.75 -9.76 -4.71
C LEU A 35 7.06 -9.38 -5.39
N TYR A 36 7.44 -8.10 -5.32
CA TYR A 36 8.62 -7.57 -5.99
C TYR A 36 9.54 -6.94 -4.97
N PRO A 37 10.34 -7.75 -4.24
CA PRO A 37 11.25 -7.20 -3.23
C PRO A 37 12.29 -6.24 -3.81
N ASP A 38 12.72 -6.48 -5.06
CA ASP A 38 13.61 -5.55 -5.74
C ASP A 38 12.79 -4.37 -6.27
N ARG A 39 13.18 -3.16 -5.84
CA ARG A 39 12.43 -1.96 -6.20
C ARG A 39 12.42 -1.70 -7.71
N ARG A 40 13.46 -2.14 -8.41
CA ARG A 40 13.52 -1.98 -9.88
C ARG A 40 12.49 -2.85 -10.57
N ASP A 41 12.27 -4.06 -10.07
CA ASP A 41 11.24 -4.94 -10.60
C ASP A 41 9.86 -4.37 -10.36
N LEU A 42 9.62 -3.84 -9.18
CA LEU A 42 8.36 -3.21 -8.85
C LEU A 42 8.09 -2.00 -9.74
N GLN A 43 9.12 -1.17 -9.94
CA GLN A 43 9.01 0.01 -10.79
C GLN A 43 8.67 -0.37 -12.24
N ARG A 44 9.19 -1.49 -12.70
CA ARG A 44 8.94 -1.99 -14.05
C ARG A 44 7.49 -2.42 -14.21
N GLU A 45 6.93 -3.06 -13.19
CA GLU A 45 5.54 -3.51 -13.22
C GLU A 45 4.55 -2.37 -12.98
N PHE A 46 4.95 -1.37 -12.20
CA PHE A 46 4.11 -0.23 -11.86
C PHE A 46 4.87 1.06 -12.15
N PRO A 47 5.05 1.41 -13.44
CA PRO A 47 5.87 2.56 -13.79
C PRO A 47 5.33 3.91 -13.29
N GLU A 48 4.06 3.97 -12.94
CA GLU A 48 3.44 5.20 -12.42
C GLU A 48 3.76 5.44 -10.95
N LEU A 49 4.24 4.42 -10.24
CA LEU A 49 4.54 4.55 -8.82
C LEU A 49 5.87 5.23 -8.60
N GLU A 50 5.85 6.25 -7.75
CA GLU A 50 7.04 6.90 -7.27
C GLU A 50 7.44 6.32 -5.92
N GLU A 51 8.70 6.47 -5.55
CA GLU A 51 9.19 5.95 -4.28
C GLU A 51 8.41 6.50 -3.09
N GLU A 52 8.04 7.77 -3.14
CA GLU A 52 7.25 8.38 -2.06
C GLU A 52 5.84 7.81 -1.99
N ASP A 53 5.26 7.38 -3.13
CA ASP A 53 3.97 6.72 -3.12
C ASP A 53 4.05 5.42 -2.32
N ILE A 54 5.11 4.66 -2.52
CA ILE A 54 5.32 3.39 -1.84
C ILE A 54 5.51 3.62 -0.35
N ARG A 55 6.33 4.61 0.02
CA ARG A 55 6.54 4.95 1.42
C ARG A 55 5.25 5.30 2.12
N GLU A 56 4.44 6.17 1.51
CA GLU A 56 3.17 6.57 2.12
C GLU A 56 2.20 5.41 2.20
N ALA A 57 2.16 4.55 1.17
CA ALA A 57 1.29 3.39 1.18
C ALA A 57 1.63 2.46 2.35
N LEU A 58 2.91 2.20 2.56
CA LEU A 58 3.34 1.34 3.66
C LEU A 58 3.05 1.99 5.02
N ALA A 59 3.31 3.29 5.15
CA ALA A 59 3.03 4.01 6.39
C ALA A 59 1.53 4.05 6.68
N TYR A 60 0.72 4.26 5.65
CA TYR A 60 -0.73 4.26 5.79
C TYR A 60 -1.23 2.89 6.25
N ALA A 61 -0.73 1.82 5.63
CA ALA A 61 -1.12 0.47 6.01
C ALA A 61 -0.75 0.19 7.48
N ALA A 62 0.45 0.58 7.88
CA ALA A 62 0.90 0.39 9.26
C ALA A 62 0.00 1.15 10.24
N ALA A 63 -0.38 2.39 9.89
CA ALA A 63 -1.22 3.21 10.75
C ALA A 63 -2.63 2.66 10.90
N ASN A 64 -3.07 1.83 9.96
CA ASN A 64 -4.44 1.29 9.95
C ASN A 64 -4.51 -0.17 10.38
N LEU A 65 -3.41 -0.75 10.79
CA LEU A 65 -3.43 -2.09 11.35
C LEU A 65 -3.70 -2.02 12.84
N ASP A 66 -4.61 -2.87 13.30
CA ASP A 66 -4.90 -2.97 14.72
C ASP A 66 -3.81 -3.76 15.43
N ASP A 67 -3.52 -3.35 16.66
CA ASP A 67 -2.60 -4.10 17.53
C ASP A 67 -3.33 -5.31 18.11
N LYS A 68 -3.76 -6.21 17.25
CA LYS A 68 -4.43 -7.42 17.69
C LYS A 68 -3.42 -8.53 17.94
N VAL A 69 -3.68 -9.28 18.99
CA VAL A 69 -2.93 -10.50 19.21
C VAL A 69 -3.52 -11.55 18.28
N ILE A 70 -2.76 -11.95 17.30
CA ILE A 70 -3.15 -13.01 16.37
C ILE A 70 -2.35 -14.25 16.74
N GLU A 71 -3.07 -15.34 16.97
CA GLU A 71 -2.42 -16.60 17.26
C GLU A 71 -1.85 -17.18 15.96
N LEU A 72 -0.54 -17.14 15.87
CA LEU A 72 0.15 -17.70 14.73
C LEU A 72 0.73 -19.05 15.12
N ALA A 73 0.95 -19.90 14.12
CA ALA A 73 1.61 -21.17 14.37
C ALA A 73 2.99 -20.90 14.98
N PRO A 74 3.38 -21.67 16.01
CA PRO A 74 4.69 -21.45 16.62
C PRO A 74 5.80 -21.66 15.61
N ALA A 75 6.80 -20.78 15.66
CA ALA A 75 7.99 -20.92 14.84
C ALA A 75 8.84 -22.05 15.40
N GLY A 76 9.24 -22.95 14.57
CA GLY A 76 10.14 -23.95 15.07
C GLY A 76 9.92 -25.27 14.68
#